data_df2e528326324056e3dc067ae0da8bca
#
_entry.id   df2e528326324056e3dc067ae0da8bca
#
_cell.length_a   1.000
_cell.length_b   1.000
_cell.length_c   1.000
_cell.angle_alpha   90.00
_cell.angle_beta   90.00
_cell.angle_gamma   90.00
#
_symmetry.space_group_name_H-M   'P 1'
#
loop_
_entity.id
_entity.type
_entity.pdbx_description
1 polymer ?
#
loop_
_entity_poly.entity_id
_entity_poly.type
_entity_poly.pdbx_seq_one_letter_code
_entity_poly.pdbx_strand_id
1 'polypeptide(L)'
;ANIYKCTHSSFIDRGFHHPFFLIESLTDEVMKAEKKAYEKVIRMIAHEVNNTTAGITSTLDTVGQALSESEGMEDICEVMQVCTERCFSMSRFITRFADVVKIPEPNLAPVNLNDLVFSCKRFMEGMCTDRNIAITLDIDEELGDVNLDIALFEQVLVNIIKNAAESIGKDGKIQIRTSSPASIEIVDNGEGITKETEAKLFSPFFSTKPNGQGIGLVFIREVLMRHGC
;
A
#
# COMPACT_ATOMS: atom_id res chain seq x y z
N ALA A 1 -5.47 15.82 -18.61
CA ALA A 1 -5.74 16.29 -19.98
C ALA A 1 -5.96 15.06 -20.86
N ASN A 2 -6.99 15.10 -21.73
CA ASN A 2 -7.23 14.01 -22.67
C ASN A 2 -6.29 14.12 -23.86
N ILE A 3 -5.74 12.98 -24.28
CA ILE A 3 -4.79 12.88 -25.40
C ILE A 3 -5.46 12.14 -26.54
N TYR A 4 -5.48 12.75 -27.71
CA TYR A 4 -6.08 12.18 -28.91
C TYR A 4 -5.07 12.12 -30.04
N LYS A 5 -5.09 11.00 -30.78
CA LYS A 5 -4.38 10.87 -32.08
C LYS A 5 -5.39 11.15 -33.18
N CYS A 6 -5.05 12.09 -34.07
CA CYS A 6 -5.86 12.39 -35.25
C CYS A 6 -5.09 11.93 -36.50
N THR A 7 -5.68 11.01 -37.25
CA THR A 7 -5.12 10.49 -38.50
C THR A 7 -6.01 10.93 -39.66
N HIS A 8 -5.44 11.61 -40.64
CA HIS A 8 -6.10 11.93 -41.90
C HIS A 8 -5.93 10.77 -42.88
N SER A 9 -6.99 10.30 -43.46
CA SER A 9 -7.01 9.25 -44.47
C SER A 9 -8.09 9.51 -45.52
N SER A 10 -8.14 8.72 -46.57
CA SER A 10 -9.17 8.79 -47.59
C SER A 10 -9.52 7.40 -48.08
N PHE A 11 -10.78 7.20 -48.48
CA PHE A 11 -11.22 6.01 -49.19
C PHE A 11 -11.81 6.40 -50.56
N ILE A 12 -11.86 5.44 -51.49
CA ILE A 12 -12.44 5.66 -52.80
C ILE A 12 -13.81 4.99 -52.86
N ASP A 13 -14.87 5.76 -53.18
CA ASP A 13 -16.18 5.24 -53.50
C ASP A 13 -16.60 5.75 -54.89
N ARG A 14 -17.02 4.79 -55.76
CA ARG A 14 -17.43 5.07 -57.14
C ARG A 14 -16.49 5.94 -57.94
N GLY A 15 -15.16 5.83 -57.67
CA GLY A 15 -14.12 6.61 -58.33
C GLY A 15 -13.82 7.98 -57.72
N PHE A 16 -14.49 8.37 -56.66
CA PHE A 16 -14.26 9.63 -55.94
C PHE A 16 -13.50 9.39 -54.66
N HIS A 17 -12.55 10.26 -54.33
CA HIS A 17 -11.82 10.26 -53.06
C HIS A 17 -12.64 10.98 -51.98
N HIS A 18 -12.88 10.28 -50.89
CA HIS A 18 -13.55 10.81 -49.71
C HIS A 18 -12.56 10.90 -48.56
N PRO A 19 -12.08 12.13 -48.20
CA PRO A 19 -11.21 12.29 -47.05
C PRO A 19 -11.98 12.14 -45.74
N PHE A 20 -11.34 11.56 -44.74
CA PHE A 20 -11.86 11.46 -43.40
C PHE A 20 -10.79 11.61 -42.32
N PHE A 21 -11.19 11.97 -41.11
CA PHE A 21 -10.34 12.01 -39.95
C PHE A 21 -10.75 10.89 -38.99
N LEU A 22 -9.76 10.06 -38.61
CA LEU A 22 -9.91 9.09 -37.53
C LEU A 22 -9.35 9.74 -36.25
N ILE A 23 -10.19 9.82 -35.21
CA ILE A 23 -9.80 10.35 -33.91
C ILE A 23 -9.82 9.19 -32.92
N GLU A 24 -8.65 8.83 -32.41
CA GLU A 24 -8.46 7.79 -31.41
C GLU A 24 -8.08 8.44 -30.07
N SER A 25 -8.72 8.03 -28.97
CA SER A 25 -8.28 8.43 -27.64
C SER A 25 -7.07 7.59 -27.24
N LEU A 26 -5.96 8.25 -26.93
CA LEU A 26 -4.73 7.62 -26.43
C LEU A 26 -4.52 7.89 -24.93
N THR A 27 -5.52 8.45 -24.27
CA THR A 27 -5.38 8.86 -22.85
C THR A 27 -5.00 7.68 -21.97
N ASP A 28 -5.67 6.55 -22.12
CA ASP A 28 -5.45 5.37 -21.30
C ASP A 28 -4.10 4.70 -21.61
N GLU A 29 -3.71 4.63 -22.87
CA GLU A 29 -2.44 4.06 -23.30
C GLU A 29 -1.25 4.90 -22.80
N VAL A 30 -1.35 6.22 -22.88
CA VAL A 30 -0.32 7.13 -22.37
C VAL A 30 -0.22 7.03 -20.87
N MET A 31 -1.34 7.07 -20.14
CA MET A 31 -1.35 6.91 -18.69
C MET A 31 -0.77 5.56 -18.24
N LYS A 32 -1.10 4.47 -18.94
CA LYS A 32 -0.52 3.15 -18.67
C LYS A 32 0.98 3.11 -18.96
N ALA A 33 1.44 3.76 -20.03
CA ALA A 33 2.86 3.84 -20.37
C ALA A 33 3.65 4.68 -19.34
N GLU A 34 3.11 5.82 -18.94
CA GLU A 34 3.69 6.65 -17.88
C GLU A 34 3.76 5.89 -16.56
N LYS A 35 2.68 5.20 -16.16
CA LYS A 35 2.65 4.38 -14.95
C LYS A 35 3.74 3.31 -14.98
N LYS A 36 3.87 2.56 -16.08
CA LYS A 36 4.93 1.53 -16.25
C LYS A 36 6.34 2.13 -16.18
N ALA A 37 6.53 3.32 -16.74
CA ALA A 37 7.82 4.02 -16.68
C ALA A 37 8.14 4.41 -15.23
N TYR A 38 7.18 4.96 -14.50
CA TYR A 38 7.31 5.28 -13.08
C TYR A 38 7.62 4.04 -12.23
N GLU A 39 6.90 2.94 -12.44
CA GLU A 39 7.14 1.67 -11.75
C GLU A 39 8.58 1.17 -11.97
N LYS A 40 9.09 1.27 -13.20
CA LYS A 40 10.46 0.89 -13.54
C LYS A 40 11.50 1.76 -12.83
N VAL A 41 11.29 3.08 -12.82
CA VAL A 41 12.21 4.04 -12.16
C VAL A 41 12.23 3.80 -10.66
N ILE A 42 11.08 3.65 -10.03
CA ILE A 42 10.99 3.42 -8.59
C ILE A 42 11.64 2.10 -8.20
N ARG A 43 11.47 1.04 -8.99
CA ARG A 43 12.15 -0.23 -8.76
C ARG A 43 13.67 -0.10 -8.83
N MET A 44 14.17 0.65 -9.82
CA MET A 44 15.60 0.90 -9.98
C MET A 44 16.15 1.71 -8.79
N ILE A 45 15.43 2.76 -8.36
CA ILE A 45 15.81 3.55 -7.18
C ILE A 45 15.80 2.68 -5.92
N ALA A 46 14.77 1.86 -5.72
CA ALA A 46 14.68 0.97 -4.57
C ALA A 46 15.85 -0.04 -4.53
N HIS A 47 16.22 -0.60 -5.67
CA HIS A 47 17.36 -1.51 -5.79
C HIS A 47 18.68 -0.81 -5.45
N GLU A 48 18.90 0.40 -5.98
CA GLU A 48 20.12 1.17 -5.75
C GLU A 48 20.25 1.66 -4.30
N VAL A 49 19.14 2.13 -3.71
CA VAL A 49 19.09 2.52 -2.30
C VAL A 49 19.39 1.32 -1.40
N ASN A 50 18.78 0.16 -1.67
CA ASN A 50 19.03 -1.04 -0.87
C ASN A 50 20.49 -1.51 -0.97
N ASN A 51 21.07 -1.48 -2.16
CA ASN A 51 22.49 -1.84 -2.36
C ASN A 51 23.43 -0.88 -1.61
N THR A 52 23.19 0.43 -1.72
CA THR A 52 23.98 1.44 -1.03
C THR A 52 23.85 1.30 0.49
N THR A 53 22.63 1.12 0.98
CA THR A 53 22.35 0.93 2.40
C THR A 53 23.03 -0.32 2.95
N ALA A 54 22.99 -1.44 2.21
CA ALA A 54 23.67 -2.68 2.60
C ALA A 54 25.18 -2.49 2.69
N GLY A 55 25.79 -1.73 1.75
CA GLY A 55 27.21 -1.38 1.80
C GLY A 55 27.58 -0.57 3.03
N ILE A 56 26.78 0.46 3.34
CA ILE A 56 26.98 1.31 4.53
C ILE A 56 26.85 0.48 5.80
N THR A 57 25.81 -0.35 5.92
CA THR A 57 25.58 -1.22 7.08
C THR A 57 26.76 -2.17 7.31
N SER A 58 27.22 -2.84 6.25
CA SER A 58 28.38 -3.75 6.32
C SER A 58 29.64 -3.03 6.79
N THR A 59 29.87 -1.80 6.34
CA THR A 59 31.00 -0.99 6.78
C THR A 59 30.89 -0.60 8.25
N LEU A 60 29.71 -0.15 8.69
CA LEU A 60 29.43 0.21 10.08
C LEU A 60 29.63 -1.01 11.01
N ASP A 61 29.11 -2.18 10.62
CA ASP A 61 29.28 -3.41 11.40
C ASP A 61 30.76 -3.81 11.52
N THR A 62 31.54 -3.72 10.42
CA THR A 62 32.97 -4.03 10.43
C THR A 62 33.75 -3.09 11.35
N VAL A 63 33.48 -1.79 11.28
CA VAL A 63 34.13 -0.79 12.13
C VAL A 63 33.69 -0.95 13.58
N GLY A 64 32.39 -1.19 13.83
CA GLY A 64 31.85 -1.43 15.16
C GLY A 64 32.48 -2.66 15.84
N GLN A 65 32.68 -3.75 15.12
CA GLN A 65 33.40 -4.93 15.63
C GLN A 65 34.83 -4.59 15.97
N ALA A 66 35.56 -3.88 15.12
CA ALA A 66 36.95 -3.51 15.40
C ALA A 66 37.09 -2.55 16.61
N LEU A 67 36.10 -1.69 16.84
CA LEU A 67 36.10 -0.74 17.96
C LEU A 67 35.64 -1.38 19.28
N SER A 68 34.79 -2.42 19.21
CA SER A 68 34.28 -3.11 20.42
C SER A 68 35.36 -3.80 21.26
N GLU A 69 36.53 -4.08 20.68
CA GLU A 69 37.68 -4.66 21.36
C GLU A 69 38.56 -3.57 22.04
N SER A 70 38.24 -2.29 21.88
CA SER A 70 39.03 -1.17 22.39
C SER A 70 38.30 -0.49 23.57
N GLU A 71 39.01 -0.32 24.70
CA GLU A 71 38.46 0.39 25.88
C GLU A 71 38.15 1.85 25.57
N GLY A 72 36.97 2.34 26.05
CA GLY A 72 36.56 3.73 25.93
C GLY A 72 35.90 4.08 24.59
N MET A 73 35.50 3.07 23.80
CA MET A 73 34.82 3.25 22.49
C MET A 73 33.32 2.93 22.54
N GLU A 74 32.75 2.71 23.72
CA GLU A 74 31.37 2.31 23.92
C GLU A 74 30.38 3.31 23.30
N ASP A 75 30.57 4.62 23.51
CA ASP A 75 29.74 5.68 22.95
C ASP A 75 29.76 5.68 21.41
N ILE A 76 30.92 5.39 20.82
CA ILE A 76 31.06 5.32 19.35
C ILE A 76 30.33 4.10 18.81
N CYS A 77 30.44 2.96 19.46
CA CYS A 77 29.71 1.75 19.09
C CYS A 77 28.19 1.96 19.17
N GLU A 78 27.69 2.64 20.19
CA GLU A 78 26.27 2.99 20.32
C GLU A 78 25.78 3.88 19.16
N VAL A 79 26.54 4.92 18.82
CA VAL A 79 26.23 5.77 17.67
C VAL A 79 26.21 5.00 16.36
N MET A 80 27.15 4.08 16.15
CA MET A 80 27.21 3.22 14.97
C MET A 80 26.01 2.28 14.89
N GLN A 81 25.59 1.72 16.02
CA GLN A 81 24.38 0.90 16.08
C GLN A 81 23.14 1.71 15.68
N VAL A 82 22.97 2.93 16.18
CA VAL A 82 21.89 3.84 15.78
C VAL A 82 21.93 4.10 14.27
N CYS A 83 23.11 4.34 13.70
CA CYS A 83 23.25 4.52 12.25
C CYS A 83 22.82 3.26 11.47
N THR A 84 23.21 2.08 11.91
CA THR A 84 22.83 0.79 11.34
C THR A 84 21.30 0.61 11.35
N GLU A 85 20.65 0.89 12.48
CA GLU A 85 19.18 0.83 12.60
C GLU A 85 18.48 1.80 11.67
N ARG A 86 19.02 3.01 11.47
CA ARG A 86 18.50 3.99 10.50
C ARG A 86 18.64 3.49 9.07
N CYS A 87 19.76 2.87 8.72
CA CYS A 87 19.94 2.24 7.42
C CYS A 87 18.92 1.15 7.15
N PHE A 88 18.68 0.25 8.09
CA PHE A 88 17.64 -0.78 7.98
C PHE A 88 16.23 -0.18 7.86
N SER A 89 15.96 0.91 8.58
CA SER A 89 14.67 1.60 8.49
C SER A 89 14.44 2.21 7.11
N MET A 90 15.48 2.80 6.51
CA MET A 90 15.44 3.36 5.16
C MET A 90 15.26 2.25 4.10
N SER A 91 15.98 1.13 4.23
CA SER A 91 15.82 -0.02 3.33
C SER A 91 14.41 -0.60 3.36
N ARG A 92 13.84 -0.79 4.54
CA ARG A 92 12.44 -1.22 4.70
C ARG A 92 11.44 -0.24 4.12
N PHE A 93 11.68 1.05 4.29
CA PHE A 93 10.83 2.11 3.75
C PHE A 93 10.80 2.07 2.22
N ILE A 94 11.95 2.06 1.57
CA ILE A 94 12.04 2.09 0.10
C ILE A 94 11.50 0.81 -0.54
N THR A 95 11.70 -0.35 0.11
CA THR A 95 11.16 -1.63 -0.34
C THR A 95 9.62 -1.59 -0.34
N ARG A 96 9.01 -1.18 0.76
CA ARG A 96 7.55 -1.06 0.86
C ARG A 96 6.98 -0.03 -0.12
N PHE A 97 7.71 1.06 -0.37
CA PHE A 97 7.31 2.03 -1.38
C PHE A 97 7.29 1.42 -2.78
N ALA A 98 8.32 0.66 -3.13
CA ALA A 98 8.38 -0.05 -4.40
C ALA A 98 7.24 -1.08 -4.53
N ASP A 99 6.83 -1.72 -3.44
CA ASP A 99 5.73 -2.69 -3.43
C ASP A 99 4.36 -2.04 -3.70
N VAL A 100 4.10 -0.85 -3.14
CA VAL A 100 2.86 -0.08 -3.45
C VAL A 100 2.78 0.30 -4.91
N VAL A 101 3.90 0.68 -5.51
CA VAL A 101 3.95 1.02 -6.94
C VAL A 101 3.78 -0.21 -7.84
N LYS A 102 4.08 -1.39 -7.31
CA LYS A 102 4.02 -2.68 -8.00
C LYS A 102 2.70 -3.45 -7.84
N ILE A 103 1.65 -2.88 -7.27
CA ILE A 103 0.40 -3.61 -7.10
C ILE A 103 0.01 -4.25 -8.45
N PRO A 104 -0.07 -5.58 -8.54
CA PRO A 104 -0.39 -6.28 -9.79
C PRO A 104 -1.82 -5.98 -10.22
N GLU A 105 -2.14 -6.28 -11.48
CA GLU A 105 -3.55 -6.34 -11.90
C GLU A 105 -4.25 -7.42 -11.09
N PRO A 106 -5.44 -7.12 -10.51
CA PRO A 106 -6.13 -8.06 -9.65
C PRO A 106 -6.58 -9.32 -10.40
N ASN A 107 -6.34 -10.47 -9.83
CA ASN A 107 -6.87 -11.75 -10.31
C ASN A 107 -8.24 -11.98 -9.66
N LEU A 108 -9.30 -11.47 -10.31
CA LEU A 108 -10.66 -11.51 -9.78
C LEU A 108 -11.22 -12.92 -9.78
N ALA A 109 -11.70 -13.38 -8.64
CA ALA A 109 -12.41 -14.65 -8.46
C ALA A 109 -13.60 -14.45 -7.50
N PRO A 110 -14.64 -15.31 -7.56
CA PRO A 110 -15.71 -15.29 -6.57
C PRO A 110 -15.16 -15.61 -5.17
N VAL A 111 -15.37 -14.72 -4.23
CA VAL A 111 -14.90 -14.83 -2.84
C VAL A 111 -16.03 -14.49 -1.88
N ASN A 112 -16.21 -15.32 -0.85
CA ASN A 112 -17.10 -15.01 0.26
C ASN A 112 -16.45 -13.98 1.18
N LEU A 113 -17.06 -12.78 1.27
CA LEU A 113 -16.51 -11.69 2.09
C LEU A 113 -16.50 -12.03 3.58
N ASN A 114 -17.45 -12.81 4.05
CA ASN A 114 -17.53 -13.19 5.48
C ASN A 114 -16.36 -14.12 5.83
N ASP A 115 -16.03 -15.09 4.97
CA ASP A 115 -14.89 -15.99 5.18
C ASP A 115 -13.56 -15.20 5.21
N LEU A 116 -13.42 -14.21 4.32
CA LEU A 116 -12.26 -13.34 4.27
C LEU A 116 -12.14 -12.51 5.56
N VAL A 117 -13.24 -11.92 6.05
CA VAL A 117 -13.28 -11.18 7.32
C VAL A 117 -12.94 -12.07 8.50
N PHE A 118 -13.46 -13.30 8.57
CA PHE A 118 -13.12 -14.28 9.60
C PHE A 118 -11.62 -14.61 9.59
N SER A 119 -11.03 -14.83 8.42
CA SER A 119 -9.60 -15.12 8.26
C SER A 119 -8.75 -13.94 8.75
N CYS A 120 -9.08 -12.72 8.35
CA CYS A 120 -8.37 -11.51 8.77
C CYS A 120 -8.49 -11.27 10.28
N LYS A 121 -9.68 -11.47 10.87
CA LYS A 121 -9.86 -11.39 12.33
C LYS A 121 -8.91 -12.35 13.03
N ARG A 122 -8.93 -13.65 12.65
CA ARG A 122 -8.08 -14.68 13.26
C ARG A 122 -6.60 -14.36 13.14
N PHE A 123 -6.17 -13.84 11.97
CA PHE A 123 -4.80 -13.41 11.76
C PHE A 123 -4.37 -12.27 12.69
N MET A 124 -5.26 -11.31 12.93
CA MET A 124 -4.99 -10.12 13.76
C MET A 124 -5.23 -10.34 15.26
N GLU A 125 -5.81 -11.50 15.66
CA GLU A 125 -6.26 -11.76 17.03
C GLU A 125 -5.11 -11.68 18.04
N GLY A 126 -3.94 -12.25 17.75
CA GLY A 126 -2.78 -12.18 18.65
C GLY A 126 -2.35 -10.74 18.94
N MET A 127 -2.17 -9.93 17.89
CA MET A 127 -1.78 -8.53 18.05
C MET A 127 -2.82 -7.70 18.83
N CYS A 128 -4.11 -7.98 18.63
CA CYS A 128 -5.17 -7.26 19.31
C CYS A 128 -5.31 -7.71 20.77
N THR A 129 -5.17 -9.01 21.06
CA THR A 129 -5.20 -9.56 22.42
C THR A 129 -4.06 -9.00 23.28
N ASP A 130 -2.85 -8.92 22.76
CA ASP A 130 -1.68 -8.34 23.46
C ASP A 130 -1.90 -6.88 23.88
N ARG A 131 -2.83 -6.18 23.20
CA ARG A 131 -3.20 -4.79 23.48
C ARG A 131 -4.55 -4.65 24.21
N ASN A 132 -5.16 -5.74 24.58
CA ASN A 132 -6.51 -5.77 25.16
C ASN A 132 -7.56 -5.10 24.25
N ILE A 133 -7.49 -5.38 22.95
CA ILE A 133 -8.43 -4.86 21.93
C ILE A 133 -9.35 -6.00 21.49
N ALA A 134 -10.66 -5.82 21.67
CA ALA A 134 -11.66 -6.79 21.22
C ALA A 134 -12.05 -6.55 19.77
N ILE A 135 -12.04 -7.61 18.93
CA ILE A 135 -12.59 -7.56 17.57
C ILE A 135 -13.94 -8.25 17.55
N THR A 136 -15.00 -7.49 17.27
CA THR A 136 -16.38 -8.00 17.14
C THR A 136 -16.82 -8.02 15.68
N LEU A 137 -17.62 -9.01 15.30
CA LEU A 137 -18.16 -9.16 13.96
C LEU A 137 -19.69 -9.00 13.99
N ASP A 138 -20.23 -8.31 13.00
CA ASP A 138 -21.65 -8.14 12.73
C ASP A 138 -21.85 -8.51 11.24
N ILE A 139 -22.20 -9.76 10.99
CA ILE A 139 -22.10 -10.42 9.69
C ILE A 139 -23.48 -10.57 9.06
N ASP A 140 -23.63 -10.13 7.84
CA ASP A 140 -24.78 -10.43 6.98
C ASP A 140 -24.60 -11.85 6.39
N GLU A 141 -25.32 -12.83 6.91
CA GLU A 141 -25.22 -14.23 6.49
C GLU A 141 -25.77 -14.48 5.06
N GLU A 142 -26.56 -13.55 4.53
CA GLU A 142 -27.15 -13.65 3.19
C GLU A 142 -26.25 -13.03 2.11
N LEU A 143 -25.08 -12.49 2.49
CA LEU A 143 -24.15 -11.87 1.57
C LEU A 143 -23.56 -12.90 0.60
N GLY A 144 -23.82 -12.69 -0.71
CA GLY A 144 -23.30 -13.54 -1.78
C GLY A 144 -21.80 -13.32 -2.03
N ASP A 145 -21.24 -14.15 -2.91
CA ASP A 145 -19.85 -14.03 -3.34
C ASP A 145 -19.63 -12.75 -4.16
N VAL A 146 -18.44 -12.17 -3.99
CA VAL A 146 -18.00 -10.95 -4.71
C VAL A 146 -16.74 -11.26 -5.50
N ASN A 147 -16.65 -10.74 -6.72
CA ASN A 147 -15.46 -10.91 -7.55
C ASN A 147 -14.35 -9.98 -7.06
N LEU A 148 -13.31 -10.55 -6.44
CA LEU A 148 -12.15 -9.82 -5.96
C LEU A 148 -10.89 -10.69 -5.96
N ASP A 149 -9.71 -10.04 -5.85
CA ASP A 149 -8.45 -10.71 -5.59
C ASP A 149 -8.28 -10.89 -4.07
N ILE A 150 -8.39 -12.15 -3.62
CA ILE A 150 -8.37 -12.49 -2.20
C ILE A 150 -7.09 -12.02 -1.50
N ALA A 151 -5.93 -12.17 -2.16
CA ALA A 151 -4.63 -11.82 -1.55
C ALA A 151 -4.48 -10.30 -1.37
N LEU A 152 -4.91 -9.53 -2.37
CA LEU A 152 -4.89 -8.07 -2.28
C LEU A 152 -5.90 -7.55 -1.25
N PHE A 153 -7.10 -8.11 -1.20
CA PHE A 153 -8.12 -7.71 -0.24
C PHE A 153 -7.80 -8.12 1.20
N GLU A 154 -7.22 -9.29 1.40
CA GLU A 154 -6.70 -9.71 2.71
C GLU A 154 -5.67 -8.70 3.22
N GLN A 155 -4.74 -8.27 2.38
CA GLN A 155 -3.76 -7.25 2.73
C GLN A 155 -4.40 -5.89 3.03
N VAL A 156 -5.46 -5.50 2.32
CA VAL A 156 -6.26 -4.28 2.60
C VAL A 156 -6.88 -4.36 3.99
N LEU A 157 -7.61 -5.44 4.29
CA LEU A 157 -8.29 -5.60 5.59
C LEU A 157 -7.30 -5.64 6.74
N VAL A 158 -6.20 -6.39 6.62
CA VAL A 158 -5.12 -6.45 7.62
C VAL A 158 -4.53 -5.06 7.86
N ASN A 159 -4.28 -4.26 6.81
CA ASN A 159 -3.77 -2.91 6.96
C ASN A 159 -4.77 -1.98 7.68
N ILE A 160 -6.07 -2.10 7.39
CA ILE A 160 -7.11 -1.29 8.04
C ILE A 160 -7.23 -1.69 9.52
N ILE A 161 -7.34 -2.98 9.82
CA ILE A 161 -7.45 -3.48 11.21
C ILE A 161 -6.20 -3.10 12.03
N LYS A 162 -5.02 -3.19 11.41
CA LYS A 162 -3.77 -2.75 12.04
C LYS A 162 -3.79 -1.25 12.34
N ASN A 163 -4.25 -0.43 11.40
CA ASN A 163 -4.38 1.02 11.62
C ASN A 163 -5.35 1.34 12.75
N ALA A 164 -6.49 0.64 12.81
CA ALA A 164 -7.47 0.76 13.88
C ALA A 164 -6.86 0.38 15.24
N ALA A 165 -6.18 -0.75 15.34
CA ALA A 165 -5.52 -1.19 16.57
C ALA A 165 -4.38 -0.24 17.03
N GLU A 166 -3.67 0.37 16.08
CA GLU A 166 -2.66 1.39 16.38
C GLU A 166 -3.27 2.72 16.82
N SER A 167 -4.45 3.11 16.28
CA SER A 167 -5.22 4.28 16.71
C SER A 167 -5.76 4.14 18.14
N ILE A 168 -6.20 2.95 18.48
CA ILE A 168 -6.68 2.63 19.85
C ILE A 168 -5.52 2.61 20.86
N GLY A 169 -4.38 2.04 20.47
CA GLY A 169 -3.25 1.81 21.37
C GLY A 169 -3.48 0.60 22.28
N LYS A 170 -4.32 0.73 23.32
CA LYS A 170 -4.71 -0.32 24.27
C LYS A 170 -6.16 -0.14 24.74
N ASP A 171 -6.74 -1.23 25.25
CA ASP A 171 -8.04 -1.22 25.96
C ASP A 171 -9.19 -0.69 25.09
N GLY A 172 -9.46 -1.33 23.95
CA GLY A 172 -10.49 -0.85 23.04
C GLY A 172 -11.21 -1.93 22.25
N LYS A 173 -11.93 -1.48 21.23
CA LYS A 173 -12.69 -2.39 20.36
C LYS A 173 -12.63 -1.98 18.90
N ILE A 174 -12.64 -2.98 18.03
CA ILE A 174 -12.82 -2.87 16.59
C ILE A 174 -14.08 -3.64 16.23
N GLN A 175 -15.01 -3.02 15.56
CA GLN A 175 -16.21 -3.67 15.02
C GLN A 175 -16.07 -3.76 13.51
N ILE A 176 -16.27 -4.97 12.97
CA ILE A 176 -16.30 -5.22 11.53
C ILE A 176 -17.71 -5.66 11.19
N ARG A 177 -18.35 -4.95 10.26
CA ARG A 177 -19.68 -5.25 9.76
C ARG A 177 -19.62 -5.56 8.29
N THR A 178 -20.34 -6.59 7.86
CA THR A 178 -20.63 -6.85 6.44
C THR A 178 -22.09 -6.58 6.15
N SER A 179 -22.42 -6.07 4.96
CA SER A 179 -23.80 -5.82 4.54
C SER A 179 -23.96 -5.89 3.02
N SER A 180 -25.17 -6.24 2.58
CA SER A 180 -25.59 -6.22 1.17
C SER A 180 -25.62 -4.78 0.63
N PRO A 181 -25.27 -4.53 -0.67
CA PRO A 181 -24.97 -5.52 -1.70
C PRO A 181 -23.55 -6.10 -1.64
N ALA A 182 -22.56 -5.42 -1.10
CA ALA A 182 -21.19 -5.89 -0.87
C ALA A 182 -20.42 -4.78 -0.17
N SER A 183 -20.58 -4.66 1.15
CA SER A 183 -19.92 -3.63 1.94
C SER A 183 -19.25 -4.24 3.15
N ILE A 184 -18.07 -3.71 3.47
CA ILE A 184 -17.35 -3.97 4.73
C ILE A 184 -17.15 -2.63 5.43
N GLU A 185 -17.66 -2.51 6.63
CA GLU A 185 -17.45 -1.36 7.52
C GLU A 185 -16.57 -1.78 8.68
N ILE A 186 -15.52 -1.02 8.96
CA ILE A 186 -14.62 -1.24 10.10
C ILE A 186 -14.62 0.03 10.95
N VAL A 187 -15.07 -0.10 12.19
CA VAL A 187 -15.19 1.00 13.14
C VAL A 187 -14.31 0.71 14.35
N ASP A 188 -13.45 1.65 14.69
CA ASP A 188 -12.64 1.63 15.90
C ASP A 188 -13.05 2.73 16.89
N ASN A 189 -12.69 2.57 18.15
CA ASN A 189 -12.90 3.57 19.19
C ASN A 189 -11.60 4.28 19.61
N GLY A 190 -10.65 4.40 18.68
CA GLY A 190 -9.40 5.12 18.87
C GLY A 190 -9.55 6.65 18.87
N GLU A 191 -8.43 7.35 18.72
CA GLU A 191 -8.38 8.82 18.77
C GLU A 191 -9.10 9.51 17.60
N GLY A 192 -9.40 8.77 16.53
CA GLY A 192 -10.05 9.27 15.33
C GLY A 192 -9.12 10.11 14.45
N ILE A 193 -9.71 10.76 13.45
CA ILE A 193 -9.00 11.52 12.43
C ILE A 193 -9.46 12.97 12.47
N THR A 194 -8.52 13.92 12.60
CA THR A 194 -8.83 15.35 12.55
C THR A 194 -9.12 15.79 11.11
N LYS A 195 -9.92 16.86 10.92
CA LYS A 195 -10.21 17.42 9.59
C LYS A 195 -8.94 17.81 8.81
N GLU A 196 -7.91 18.25 9.50
CA GLU A 196 -6.64 18.60 8.88
C GLU A 196 -5.89 17.36 8.37
N THR A 197 -5.93 16.26 9.13
CA THR A 197 -5.36 14.96 8.78
C THR A 197 -6.14 14.32 7.64
N GLU A 198 -7.48 14.40 7.67
CA GLU A 198 -8.37 13.84 6.65
C GLU A 198 -8.00 14.31 5.23
N ALA A 199 -7.74 15.58 5.06
CA ALA A 199 -7.36 16.16 3.77
C ALA A 199 -6.05 15.60 3.18
N LYS A 200 -5.20 15.00 4.02
CA LYS A 200 -3.86 14.49 3.66
C LYS A 200 -3.75 12.96 3.74
N LEU A 201 -4.80 12.27 4.19
CA LEU A 201 -4.76 10.82 4.50
C LEU A 201 -4.21 9.95 3.37
N PHE A 202 -4.56 10.26 2.14
CA PHE A 202 -4.14 9.51 0.95
C PHE A 202 -2.92 10.13 0.25
N SER A 203 -2.28 11.13 0.86
CA SER A 203 -1.04 11.67 0.32
C SER A 203 0.10 10.70 0.62
N PRO A 204 0.92 10.34 -0.38
CA PRO A 204 2.09 9.48 -0.15
C PRO A 204 2.99 10.08 0.94
N PHE A 205 3.50 9.20 1.81
CA PHE A 205 4.41 9.55 2.91
C PHE A 205 3.79 10.36 4.06
N PHE A 206 2.51 10.68 4.00
CA PHE A 206 1.85 11.33 5.11
C PHE A 206 1.51 10.33 6.21
N SER A 207 1.99 10.59 7.42
CA SER A 207 1.68 9.80 8.62
C SER A 207 1.74 10.69 9.86
N THR A 208 0.79 10.54 10.75
CA THR A 208 0.80 11.16 12.08
C THR A 208 1.57 10.34 13.11
N LYS A 209 1.98 9.10 12.76
CA LYS A 209 2.66 8.17 13.66
C LYS A 209 4.18 8.34 13.57
N PRO A 210 4.94 8.31 14.69
CA PRO A 210 6.41 8.48 14.69
C PRO A 210 7.15 7.49 13.78
N ASN A 211 6.65 6.25 13.68
CA ASN A 211 7.21 5.20 12.83
C ASN A 211 6.32 4.86 11.63
N GLY A 212 5.32 5.69 11.35
CA GLY A 212 4.39 5.50 10.25
C GLY A 212 5.02 5.91 8.92
N GLN A 213 5.00 5.01 7.94
CA GLN A 213 5.60 5.26 6.62
C GLN A 213 4.67 5.99 5.65
N GLY A 214 3.38 6.18 6.01
CA GLY A 214 2.40 6.88 5.18
C GLY A 214 2.09 6.20 3.83
N ILE A 215 2.28 4.89 3.73
CA ILE A 215 2.14 4.13 2.48
C ILE A 215 0.89 3.22 2.52
N GLY A 216 0.48 2.78 3.71
CA GLY A 216 -0.60 1.81 3.88
C GLY A 216 -1.94 2.27 3.29
N LEU A 217 -2.34 3.52 3.51
CA LEU A 217 -3.59 4.07 2.97
C LEU A 217 -3.53 4.29 1.46
N VAL A 218 -2.35 4.61 0.92
CA VAL A 218 -2.14 4.71 -0.54
C VAL A 218 -2.32 3.32 -1.19
N PHE A 219 -1.76 2.28 -0.57
CA PHE A 219 -1.95 0.89 -1.01
C PHE A 219 -3.43 0.50 -1.00
N ILE A 220 -4.14 0.74 0.12
CA ILE A 220 -5.57 0.44 0.26
C ILE A 220 -6.36 1.11 -0.86
N ARG A 221 -6.18 2.42 -1.07
CA ARG A 221 -6.87 3.18 -2.11
C ARG A 221 -6.60 2.61 -3.51
N GLU A 222 -5.37 2.30 -3.85
CA GLU A 222 -5.01 1.77 -5.18
C GLU A 222 -5.63 0.39 -5.42
N VAL A 223 -5.62 -0.50 -4.41
CA VAL A 223 -6.27 -1.81 -4.51
C VAL A 223 -7.78 -1.67 -4.70
N LEU A 224 -8.46 -0.84 -3.90
CA LEU A 224 -9.89 -0.61 -4.02
C LEU A 224 -10.25 -0.03 -5.39
N MET A 225 -9.53 0.98 -5.88
CA MET A 225 -9.76 1.54 -7.22
C MET A 225 -9.63 0.50 -8.34
N ARG A 226 -8.68 -0.44 -8.24
CA ARG A 226 -8.51 -1.52 -9.23
C ARG A 226 -9.61 -2.57 -9.17
N HIS A 227 -10.33 -2.65 -8.05
CA HIS A 227 -11.50 -3.53 -7.89
C HIS A 227 -12.82 -2.81 -8.21
N GLY A 228 -12.77 -1.50 -8.58
CA GLY A 228 -13.96 -0.72 -8.91
C GLY A 228 -14.77 -0.26 -7.68
N CYS A 229 -14.12 -0.18 -6.51
CA CYS A 229 -14.70 0.28 -5.25
C CYS A 229 -14.45 1.77 -5.02
#